data_aa4799ef1dbab12c3590db64c3a0e33b
#
_entry.id   aa4799ef1dbab12c3590db64c3a0e33b
#
_cell.length_a   1.000
_cell.length_b   1.000
_cell.length_c   1.000
_cell.angle_alpha   90.00
_cell.angle_beta   90.00
_cell.angle_gamma   90.00
#
_symmetry.space_group_name_H-M   'P 1'
#
loop_
_entity.id
_entity.type
_entity.pdbx_description
1 polymer ?
#
loop_
_entity_poly.entity_id
_entity_poly.type
_entity_poly.pdbx_seq_one_letter_code
_entity_poly.pdbx_strand_id
1 'polypeptide(L)'
;MEKEKTAWKRMKFRKNKVWLNTDKNGKPVVKNGKVLIKYQLEQDYEYWVHENGVQPIEDSDVNKKASDRKPDKYESDEKSGTQFEEKADEIVIYTDGASSGNPGPSGVGILLRFGGHEKEISKHIGAATNNIAELEAIRAALLELKRTDLPVKIFTDSSYAYGVLTLGWKAKKNTELVKSIKKIISY
;
A
#
# COMPACT_ATOMS: atom_id res chain seq x y z
N MET A 1 26.59 -26.76 4.02
CA MET A 1 26.10 -25.98 2.87
C MET A 1 26.49 -24.53 3.12
N GLU A 2 27.53 -24.07 2.43
CA GLU A 2 27.97 -22.67 2.53
C GLU A 2 26.86 -21.76 2.00
N LYS A 3 26.42 -20.81 2.84
CA LYS A 3 25.55 -19.72 2.38
C LYS A 3 26.36 -18.90 1.37
N GLU A 4 25.99 -18.96 0.10
CA GLU A 4 26.56 -18.10 -0.93
C GLU A 4 26.43 -16.64 -0.46
N LYS A 5 27.59 -15.96 -0.38
CA LYS A 5 27.62 -14.52 -0.07
C LYS A 5 26.93 -13.77 -1.22
N THR A 6 25.67 -13.44 -1.02
CA THR A 6 24.92 -12.57 -1.93
C THR A 6 25.22 -11.11 -1.64
N ALA A 7 25.31 -10.31 -2.70
CA ALA A 7 25.48 -8.88 -2.62
C ALA A 7 24.18 -8.16 -3.01
N TRP A 8 24.00 -6.93 -2.56
CA TRP A 8 22.85 -6.11 -2.88
C TRP A 8 23.26 -4.90 -3.70
N LYS A 9 22.66 -4.73 -4.88
CA LYS A 9 22.96 -3.61 -5.79
C LYS A 9 21.77 -2.65 -5.83
N ARG A 10 22.06 -1.35 -5.78
CA ARG A 10 21.02 -0.32 -5.86
C ARG A 10 20.51 -0.21 -7.30
N MET A 11 19.19 -0.36 -7.47
CA MET A 11 18.49 -0.36 -8.75
C MET A 11 17.17 0.40 -8.63
N LYS A 12 16.47 0.59 -9.75
CA LYS A 12 15.14 1.19 -9.82
C LYS A 12 14.12 0.12 -10.18
N PHE A 13 13.03 0.03 -9.44
CA PHE A 13 11.87 -0.79 -9.75
C PHE A 13 10.62 0.08 -9.75
N ARG A 14 10.00 0.24 -10.93
CA ARG A 14 8.93 1.24 -11.14
C ARG A 14 9.43 2.66 -10.77
N LYS A 15 8.78 3.31 -9.78
CA LYS A 15 9.15 4.66 -9.30
C LYS A 15 10.09 4.63 -8.08
N ASN A 16 10.39 3.45 -7.54
CA ASN A 16 11.12 3.29 -6.27
C ASN A 16 12.56 2.85 -6.49
N LYS A 17 13.47 3.34 -5.63
CA LYS A 17 14.84 2.82 -5.52
C LYS A 17 14.82 1.58 -4.63
N VAL A 18 15.35 0.46 -5.14
CA VAL A 18 15.35 -0.85 -4.49
C VAL A 18 16.75 -1.44 -4.41
N TRP A 19 16.93 -2.45 -3.60
CA TRP A 19 18.13 -3.27 -3.54
C TRP A 19 17.86 -4.59 -4.24
N LEU A 20 18.62 -4.88 -5.29
CA LEU A 20 18.57 -6.11 -6.08
C LEU A 20 19.58 -7.11 -5.55
N ASN A 21 19.17 -8.34 -5.31
CA ASN A 21 20.06 -9.43 -4.95
C ASN A 21 20.92 -9.83 -6.15
N THR A 22 22.24 -9.89 -5.96
CA THR A 22 23.22 -10.24 -7.00
C THR A 22 24.19 -11.31 -6.52
N ASP A 23 24.76 -12.03 -7.47
CA ASP A 23 25.90 -12.93 -7.22
C ASP A 23 27.21 -12.16 -6.95
N LYS A 24 28.30 -12.88 -6.76
CA LYS A 24 29.65 -12.33 -6.52
C LYS A 24 30.16 -11.47 -7.69
N ASN A 25 29.61 -11.67 -8.89
CA ASN A 25 29.99 -10.94 -10.11
C ASN A 25 29.08 -9.75 -10.38
N GLY A 26 28.15 -9.45 -9.47
CA GLY A 26 27.18 -8.34 -9.61
C GLY A 26 26.04 -8.64 -10.59
N LYS A 27 25.86 -9.90 -11.02
CA LYS A 27 24.73 -10.31 -11.86
C LYS A 27 23.50 -10.61 -11.02
N PRO A 28 22.28 -10.25 -11.48
CA PRO A 28 21.04 -10.59 -10.77
C PRO A 28 20.91 -12.11 -10.56
N VAL A 29 20.53 -12.51 -9.36
CA VAL A 29 20.14 -13.91 -9.11
C VAL A 29 18.71 -14.09 -9.61
N VAL A 30 18.57 -14.80 -10.75
CA VAL A 30 17.28 -15.02 -11.40
C VAL A 30 16.74 -16.40 -11.05
N LYS A 31 15.46 -16.48 -10.65
CA LYS A 31 14.73 -17.73 -10.41
C LYS A 31 13.37 -17.64 -11.09
N ASN A 32 13.12 -18.50 -12.07
CA ASN A 32 11.86 -18.53 -12.84
C ASN A 32 11.50 -17.15 -13.46
N GLY A 33 12.48 -16.44 -14.06
CA GLY A 33 12.28 -15.12 -14.66
C GLY A 33 12.02 -13.99 -13.66
N LYS A 34 12.26 -14.25 -12.37
CA LYS A 34 12.11 -13.28 -11.29
C LYS A 34 13.43 -13.05 -10.58
N VAL A 35 13.61 -11.85 -10.05
CA VAL A 35 14.73 -11.42 -9.24
C VAL A 35 14.26 -11.01 -7.86
N LEU A 36 15.14 -11.14 -6.88
CA LEU A 36 14.85 -10.83 -5.49
C LEU A 36 15.23 -9.38 -5.20
N ILE A 37 14.29 -8.61 -4.64
CA ILE A 37 14.53 -7.21 -4.28
C ILE A 37 14.14 -6.94 -2.82
N LYS A 38 14.74 -5.88 -2.26
CA LYS A 38 14.36 -5.23 -1.01
C LYS A 38 14.18 -3.73 -1.23
N TYR A 39 13.25 -3.11 -0.54
CA TYR A 39 13.11 -1.65 -0.54
C TYR A 39 14.12 -0.98 0.41
N GLN A 40 14.44 -1.65 1.52
CA GLN A 40 15.46 -1.23 2.49
C GLN A 40 16.39 -2.41 2.80
N LEU A 41 17.69 -2.18 3.00
CA LEU A 41 18.65 -3.25 3.26
C LEU A 41 18.37 -4.01 4.56
N GLU A 42 17.91 -3.30 5.57
CA GLU A 42 17.68 -3.81 6.93
C GLU A 42 16.32 -4.49 7.12
N GLN A 43 15.45 -4.48 6.09
CA GLN A 43 14.16 -5.16 6.20
C GLN A 43 14.30 -6.68 6.14
N ASP A 44 13.47 -7.39 6.91
CA ASP A 44 13.50 -8.86 7.02
C ASP A 44 12.82 -9.56 5.85
N TYR A 45 11.93 -8.89 5.13
CA TYR A 45 11.18 -9.48 4.03
C TYR A 45 11.71 -9.06 2.67
N GLU A 46 11.57 -9.97 1.70
CA GLU A 46 12.09 -9.91 0.34
C GLU A 46 10.97 -10.10 -0.67
N TYR A 47 11.12 -9.50 -1.86
CA TYR A 47 10.10 -9.57 -2.90
C TYR A 47 10.66 -10.16 -4.18
N TRP A 48 9.99 -11.17 -4.73
CA TRP A 48 10.27 -11.71 -6.05
C TRP A 48 9.50 -10.92 -7.10
N VAL A 49 10.21 -10.19 -7.96
CA VAL A 49 9.64 -9.37 -9.04
C VAL A 49 10.19 -9.82 -10.39
N HIS A 50 9.46 -9.57 -11.47
CA HIS A 50 9.96 -9.85 -12.81
C HIS A 50 11.23 -9.05 -13.10
N GLU A 51 12.27 -9.69 -13.66
CA GLU A 51 13.55 -9.07 -13.96
C GLU A 51 13.42 -7.85 -14.87
N ASN A 52 12.51 -7.88 -15.86
CA ASN A 52 12.25 -6.79 -16.78
C ASN A 52 11.72 -5.50 -16.11
N GLY A 53 11.26 -5.58 -14.87
CA GLY A 53 10.79 -4.44 -14.10
C GLY A 53 11.87 -3.70 -13.33
N VAL A 54 13.11 -4.26 -13.28
CA VAL A 54 14.22 -3.70 -12.53
C VAL A 54 15.23 -3.08 -13.51
N GLN A 55 15.54 -1.81 -13.32
CA GLN A 55 16.40 -1.02 -14.21
C GLN A 55 17.56 -0.39 -13.46
N PRO A 56 18.70 -0.12 -14.12
CA PRO A 56 19.79 0.69 -13.54
C PRO A 56 19.26 2.08 -13.15
N ILE A 57 19.86 2.67 -12.12
CA ILE A 57 19.61 4.08 -11.78
C ILE A 57 20.44 4.91 -12.76
N GLU A 58 19.80 5.75 -13.57
CA GLU A 58 20.48 6.69 -14.47
C GLU A 58 21.17 7.79 -13.67
N ASP A 59 22.34 8.25 -14.12
CA ASP A 59 23.18 9.22 -13.40
C ASP A 59 22.53 10.60 -13.19
N SER A 60 21.43 10.90 -13.84
CA SER A 60 20.62 12.07 -13.57
C SER A 60 19.95 12.08 -12.18
N ASP A 61 19.83 10.92 -11.53
CA ASP A 61 19.27 10.76 -10.19
C ASP A 61 20.33 10.84 -9.06
N VAL A 62 21.61 11.01 -9.38
CA VAL A 62 22.72 10.94 -8.40
C VAL A 62 23.11 12.31 -7.82
N ASN A 63 22.65 13.43 -8.41
CA ASN A 63 23.11 14.77 -8.01
C ASN A 63 22.11 15.54 -7.13
N LYS A 64 21.68 14.92 -6.02
CA LYS A 64 21.28 15.67 -4.82
C LYS A 64 22.11 15.18 -3.64
N LYS A 65 23.08 16.01 -3.32
CA LYS A 65 24.13 15.81 -2.33
C LYS A 65 23.59 15.42 -0.95
N ALA A 66 24.30 14.44 -0.37
CA ALA A 66 24.34 14.26 1.07
C ALA A 66 24.98 15.51 1.70
N SER A 67 24.22 16.30 2.41
CA SER A 67 24.70 17.18 3.47
C SER A 67 23.56 17.43 4.45
N ASP A 68 23.87 17.18 5.72
CA ASP A 68 23.16 17.61 6.93
C ASP A 68 21.83 16.94 7.27
N ARG A 69 21.97 15.80 7.97
CA ARG A 69 20.87 15.27 8.81
C ARG A 69 20.74 16.12 10.07
N LYS A 70 19.76 17.03 10.06
CA LYS A 70 19.06 17.46 11.29
C LYS A 70 17.77 16.65 11.41
N PRO A 71 17.29 16.36 12.64
CA PRO A 71 16.04 15.61 12.82
C PRO A 71 14.88 16.42 12.26
N ASP A 72 14.21 15.83 11.28
CA ASP A 72 13.15 16.49 10.51
C ASP A 72 11.94 16.75 11.39
N LYS A 73 11.71 18.04 11.67
CA LYS A 73 10.38 18.58 11.83
C LYS A 73 9.60 18.22 10.56
N TYR A 74 8.44 17.61 10.74
CA TYR A 74 7.45 17.48 9.69
C TYR A 74 7.04 18.88 9.23
N GLU A 75 7.70 19.42 8.22
CA GLU A 75 7.15 20.51 7.42
C GLU A 75 6.37 19.84 6.28
N SER A 76 5.08 20.06 6.32
CA SER A 76 4.11 19.74 5.28
C SER A 76 4.53 20.43 3.97
N ASP A 77 5.12 19.68 3.02
CA ASP A 77 5.20 20.12 1.62
C ASP A 77 3.79 20.08 1.01
N GLU A 78 3.01 21.08 1.32
CA GLU A 78 1.90 21.52 0.51
C GLU A 78 2.44 22.08 -0.81
N LYS A 79 2.57 21.25 -1.83
CA LYS A 79 2.41 21.64 -3.26
C LYS A 79 2.82 20.50 -4.18
N SER A 80 1.95 19.54 -4.39
CA SER A 80 1.67 18.77 -5.62
C SER A 80 0.67 17.64 -5.32
N GLY A 81 -0.37 17.93 -4.56
CA GLY A 81 -1.58 17.13 -4.51
C GLY A 81 -2.57 17.76 -5.47
N THR A 82 -3.16 16.99 -6.36
CA THR A 82 -4.46 17.32 -6.91
C THR A 82 -5.34 17.66 -5.71
N GLN A 83 -5.63 18.93 -5.47
CA GLN A 83 -6.64 19.35 -4.51
C GLN A 83 -7.95 18.79 -5.05
N PHE A 84 -8.37 17.65 -4.52
CA PHE A 84 -9.77 17.26 -4.64
C PHE A 84 -10.51 18.27 -3.77
N GLU A 85 -11.22 19.20 -4.40
CA GLU A 85 -12.14 20.08 -3.70
C GLU A 85 -13.15 19.18 -2.97
N GLU A 86 -13.02 19.09 -1.66
CA GLU A 86 -13.99 18.41 -0.81
C GLU A 86 -15.28 19.23 -0.90
N LYS A 87 -16.28 18.66 -1.56
CA LYS A 87 -17.61 19.30 -1.61
C LYS A 87 -18.20 19.26 -0.20
N ALA A 88 -18.78 20.36 0.24
CA ALA A 88 -19.37 20.49 1.58
C ALA A 88 -20.40 19.40 1.92
N ASP A 89 -21.00 18.79 0.92
CA ASP A 89 -22.06 17.78 1.03
C ASP A 89 -21.58 16.36 0.68
N GLU A 90 -20.29 16.08 0.65
CA GLU A 90 -19.71 14.76 0.34
C GLU A 90 -18.92 14.22 1.54
N ILE A 91 -19.14 12.95 1.90
CA ILE A 91 -18.31 12.27 2.89
C ILE A 91 -17.10 11.69 2.19
N VAL A 92 -15.91 12.08 2.63
CA VAL A 92 -14.64 11.55 2.11
C VAL A 92 -14.03 10.59 3.12
N ILE A 93 -13.64 9.41 2.66
CA ILE A 93 -13.10 8.34 3.48
C ILE A 93 -11.76 7.88 2.91
N TYR A 94 -10.74 7.80 3.75
CA TYR A 94 -9.47 7.15 3.45
C TYR A 94 -9.38 5.88 4.27
N THR A 95 -9.00 4.76 3.63
CA THR A 95 -8.88 3.45 4.27
C THR A 95 -7.54 2.82 3.98
N ASP A 96 -6.95 2.21 5.00
CA ASP A 96 -5.73 1.41 4.92
C ASP A 96 -5.90 0.15 5.78
N GLY A 97 -5.44 -0.97 5.28
CA GLY A 97 -5.44 -2.24 5.98
C GLY A 97 -4.06 -2.89 5.92
N ALA A 98 -3.50 -3.24 7.07
CA ALA A 98 -2.18 -3.84 7.15
C ALA A 98 -2.19 -5.18 7.88
N SER A 99 -1.34 -6.11 7.44
CA SER A 99 -1.10 -7.38 8.12
C SER A 99 0.40 -7.62 8.29
N SER A 100 0.82 -7.93 9.51
CA SER A 100 2.19 -8.36 9.82
C SER A 100 2.34 -9.85 9.57
N GLY A 101 2.38 -10.23 8.30
CA GLY A 101 2.34 -11.61 7.82
C GLY A 101 1.13 -11.84 6.91
N ASN A 102 1.01 -13.07 6.32
CA ASN A 102 -0.07 -13.31 5.36
C ASN A 102 -0.58 -14.77 5.41
N PRO A 103 -1.39 -15.15 6.43
CA PRO A 103 -2.02 -14.32 7.47
C PRO A 103 -1.09 -13.96 8.63
N GLY A 104 -1.46 -12.90 9.39
CA GLY A 104 -0.76 -12.46 10.59
C GLY A 104 -1.56 -11.41 11.35
N PRO A 105 -1.03 -10.89 12.48
CA PRO A 105 -1.65 -9.79 13.21
C PRO A 105 -1.97 -8.62 12.28
N SER A 106 -3.21 -8.19 12.29
CA SER A 106 -3.73 -7.24 11.29
C SER A 106 -4.49 -6.10 11.96
N GLY A 107 -4.46 -4.95 11.31
CA GLY A 107 -5.18 -3.76 11.73
C GLY A 107 -5.75 -2.99 10.55
N VAL A 108 -6.67 -2.10 10.86
CA VAL A 108 -7.28 -1.18 9.91
C VAL A 108 -7.13 0.25 10.40
N GLY A 109 -6.87 1.17 9.48
CA GLY A 109 -6.87 2.61 9.66
C GLY A 109 -7.93 3.25 8.78
N ILE A 110 -8.69 4.20 9.33
CA ILE A 110 -9.78 4.88 8.63
C ILE A 110 -9.75 6.35 9.02
N LEU A 111 -9.83 7.23 8.04
CA LEU A 111 -10.06 8.66 8.24
C LEU A 111 -11.34 9.05 7.50
N LEU A 112 -12.35 9.53 8.23
CA LEU A 112 -13.57 10.09 7.68
C LEU A 112 -13.55 11.60 7.78
N ARG A 113 -13.94 12.27 6.70
CA ARG A 113 -14.03 13.74 6.62
C ARG A 113 -15.41 14.15 6.11
N PHE A 114 -16.00 15.12 6.76
CA PHE A 114 -17.26 15.73 6.37
C PHE A 114 -17.45 17.12 6.97
N GLY A 115 -17.70 18.13 6.15
CA GLY A 115 -18.03 19.48 6.59
C GLY A 115 -17.00 20.12 7.52
N GLY A 116 -15.70 19.87 7.28
CA GLY A 116 -14.60 20.35 8.13
C GLY A 116 -14.38 19.52 9.40
N HIS A 117 -15.13 18.44 9.62
CA HIS A 117 -14.94 17.49 10.72
C HIS A 117 -14.17 16.27 10.26
N GLU A 118 -13.28 15.77 11.11
CA GLU A 118 -12.52 14.55 10.88
C GLU A 118 -12.77 13.55 12.00
N LYS A 119 -12.79 12.26 11.64
CA LYS A 119 -12.84 11.14 12.58
C LYS A 119 -11.84 10.08 12.16
N GLU A 120 -10.86 9.82 13.02
CA GLU A 120 -9.90 8.75 12.84
C GLU A 120 -10.35 7.50 13.61
N ILE A 121 -10.14 6.33 12.99
CA ILE A 121 -10.41 5.03 13.60
C ILE A 121 -9.20 4.14 13.32
N SER A 122 -8.62 3.58 14.38
CA SER A 122 -7.60 2.55 14.30
C SER A 122 -8.06 1.35 15.10
N LYS A 123 -8.08 0.15 14.49
CA LYS A 123 -8.61 -1.04 15.12
C LYS A 123 -7.79 -2.28 14.76
N HIS A 124 -7.44 -3.07 15.76
CA HIS A 124 -6.91 -4.41 15.57
C HIS A 124 -8.05 -5.37 15.18
N ILE A 125 -7.82 -6.22 14.17
CA ILE A 125 -8.83 -7.14 13.63
C ILE A 125 -8.48 -8.62 13.79
N GLY A 126 -7.45 -8.93 14.62
CA GLY A 126 -6.97 -10.30 14.78
C GLY A 126 -6.01 -10.72 13.68
N ALA A 127 -5.90 -12.05 13.47
CA ALA A 127 -5.07 -12.60 12.42
C ALA A 127 -5.82 -12.60 11.09
N ALA A 128 -5.30 -11.89 10.10
CA ALA A 128 -5.88 -11.80 8.75
C ALA A 128 -4.80 -11.73 7.67
N THR A 129 -5.21 -11.87 6.42
CA THR A 129 -4.35 -11.55 5.27
C THR A 129 -4.43 -10.06 4.94
N ASN A 130 -3.45 -9.52 4.23
CA ASN A 130 -3.47 -8.12 3.82
C ASN A 130 -4.76 -7.77 3.06
N ASN A 131 -5.19 -8.60 2.11
CA ASN A 131 -6.44 -8.38 1.37
C ASN A 131 -7.69 -8.38 2.26
N ILE A 132 -7.70 -9.16 3.35
CA ILE A 132 -8.80 -9.12 4.33
C ILE A 132 -8.75 -7.81 5.11
N ALA A 133 -7.56 -7.38 5.56
CA ALA A 133 -7.41 -6.13 6.29
C ALA A 133 -7.89 -4.92 5.47
N GLU A 134 -7.50 -4.85 4.20
CA GLU A 134 -7.96 -3.82 3.26
C GLU A 134 -9.50 -3.79 3.07
N LEU A 135 -10.10 -4.96 2.85
CA LEU A 135 -11.55 -5.06 2.72
C LEU A 135 -12.27 -4.73 4.03
N GLU A 136 -11.74 -5.16 5.18
CA GLU A 136 -12.30 -4.87 6.50
C GLU A 136 -12.18 -3.37 6.85
N ALA A 137 -11.13 -2.67 6.39
CA ALA A 137 -11.02 -1.23 6.53
C ALA A 137 -12.20 -0.52 5.82
N ILE A 138 -12.49 -0.91 4.58
CA ILE A 138 -13.62 -0.37 3.82
C ILE A 138 -14.96 -0.73 4.50
N ARG A 139 -15.12 -1.99 4.92
CA ARG A 139 -16.36 -2.43 5.59
C ARG A 139 -16.59 -1.66 6.90
N ALA A 140 -15.57 -1.53 7.70
CA ALA A 140 -15.64 -0.81 8.97
C ALA A 140 -15.97 0.68 8.75
N ALA A 141 -15.36 1.30 7.73
CA ALA A 141 -15.64 2.69 7.37
C ALA A 141 -17.10 2.90 6.96
N LEU A 142 -17.64 2.02 6.12
CA LEU A 142 -19.06 2.09 5.70
C LEU A 142 -20.03 1.90 6.87
N LEU A 143 -19.71 1.02 7.83
CA LEU A 143 -20.54 0.79 9.02
C LEU A 143 -20.51 1.95 10.03
N GLU A 144 -19.52 2.85 9.94
CA GLU A 144 -19.44 4.07 10.78
C GLU A 144 -20.34 5.21 10.25
N LEU A 145 -20.83 5.09 9.03
CA LEU A 145 -21.72 6.09 8.44
C LEU A 145 -23.08 6.10 9.13
N LYS A 146 -23.46 7.25 9.66
CA LYS A 146 -24.77 7.48 10.27
C LYS A 146 -25.81 8.00 9.27
N ARG A 147 -25.34 8.53 8.15
CA ARG A 147 -26.14 9.11 7.07
C ARG A 147 -25.86 8.34 5.79
N THR A 148 -26.91 7.90 5.13
CA THR A 148 -26.86 7.15 3.87
C THR A 148 -27.39 7.97 2.68
N ASP A 149 -27.84 9.20 2.96
CA ASP A 149 -28.39 10.14 1.98
C ASP A 149 -27.34 11.06 1.35
N LEU A 150 -26.09 10.97 1.81
CA LEU A 150 -24.97 11.78 1.29
C LEU A 150 -24.09 10.98 0.32
N PRO A 151 -23.53 11.63 -0.70
CA PRO A 151 -22.48 11.02 -1.51
C PRO A 151 -21.28 10.62 -0.64
N VAL A 152 -20.75 9.43 -0.90
CA VAL A 152 -19.57 8.91 -0.19
C VAL A 152 -18.48 8.61 -1.20
N LYS A 153 -17.29 9.16 -0.97
CA LYS A 153 -16.09 8.88 -1.75
C LYS A 153 -15.07 8.15 -0.89
N ILE A 154 -14.65 6.95 -1.33
CA ILE A 154 -13.68 6.14 -0.61
C ILE A 154 -12.37 6.08 -1.39
N PHE A 155 -11.27 6.41 -0.73
CA PHE A 155 -9.91 6.28 -1.22
C PHE A 155 -9.24 5.08 -0.55
N THR A 156 -8.69 4.19 -1.35
CA THR A 156 -7.89 3.04 -0.92
C THR A 156 -6.76 2.82 -1.92
N ASP A 157 -5.61 2.38 -1.46
CA ASP A 157 -4.49 1.98 -2.31
C ASP A 157 -4.55 0.50 -2.72
N SER A 158 -5.53 -0.25 -2.17
CA SER A 158 -5.76 -1.65 -2.49
C SER A 158 -6.36 -1.83 -3.88
N SER A 159 -5.54 -2.16 -4.87
CA SER A 159 -6.00 -2.53 -6.22
C SER A 159 -6.92 -3.76 -6.21
N TYR A 160 -6.74 -4.68 -5.24
CA TYR A 160 -7.62 -5.83 -5.07
C TYR A 160 -9.01 -5.39 -4.60
N ALA A 161 -9.10 -4.59 -3.54
CA ALA A 161 -10.39 -4.09 -3.05
C ALA A 161 -11.12 -3.29 -4.13
N TYR A 162 -10.43 -2.37 -4.79
CA TYR A 162 -10.98 -1.60 -5.91
C TYR A 162 -11.51 -2.52 -7.03
N GLY A 163 -10.72 -3.52 -7.44
CA GLY A 163 -11.08 -4.44 -8.51
C GLY A 163 -12.32 -5.27 -8.21
N VAL A 164 -12.43 -5.85 -7.00
CA VAL A 164 -13.55 -6.72 -6.63
C VAL A 164 -14.82 -5.95 -6.27
N LEU A 165 -14.70 -4.71 -5.80
CA LEU A 165 -15.85 -3.90 -5.40
C LEU A 165 -16.43 -3.08 -6.58
N THR A 166 -15.57 -2.56 -7.48
CA THR A 166 -16.00 -1.62 -8.53
C THR A 166 -15.80 -2.14 -9.95
N LEU A 167 -14.72 -2.86 -10.25
CA LEU A 167 -14.40 -3.30 -11.62
C LEU A 167 -14.98 -4.67 -11.99
N GLY A 168 -15.82 -5.26 -11.12
CA GLY A 168 -16.45 -6.55 -11.37
C GLY A 168 -15.50 -7.75 -11.36
N TRP A 169 -14.30 -7.61 -10.77
CA TRP A 169 -13.40 -8.76 -10.64
C TRP A 169 -14.06 -9.86 -9.80
N LYS A 170 -13.90 -11.11 -10.23
CA LYS A 170 -14.38 -12.26 -9.45
C LYS A 170 -13.44 -12.52 -8.27
N ALA A 171 -13.95 -12.35 -7.06
CA ALA A 171 -13.24 -12.73 -5.85
C ALA A 171 -13.12 -14.26 -5.79
N LYS A 172 -11.90 -14.79 -5.86
CA LYS A 172 -11.60 -16.22 -5.67
C LYS A 172 -11.54 -16.61 -4.19
N LYS A 173 -11.19 -15.64 -3.34
CA LYS A 173 -11.15 -15.73 -1.87
C LYS A 173 -11.93 -14.55 -1.29
N ASN A 174 -12.28 -14.61 -0.01
CA ASN A 174 -12.99 -13.53 0.70
C ASN A 174 -14.36 -13.19 0.10
N THR A 175 -15.01 -14.16 -0.55
CA THR A 175 -16.27 -13.96 -1.29
C THR A 175 -17.39 -13.43 -0.39
N GLU A 176 -17.52 -13.95 0.82
CA GLU A 176 -18.54 -13.51 1.78
C GLU A 176 -18.31 -12.09 2.27
N LEU A 177 -17.04 -11.72 2.54
CA LEU A 177 -16.68 -10.36 2.92
C LEU A 177 -17.00 -9.38 1.79
N VAL A 178 -16.60 -9.70 0.55
CA VAL A 178 -16.92 -8.89 -0.63
C VAL A 178 -18.43 -8.74 -0.84
N LYS A 179 -19.21 -9.81 -0.69
CA LYS A 179 -20.69 -9.76 -0.77
C LYS A 179 -21.26 -8.86 0.32
N SER A 180 -20.77 -8.97 1.57
CA SER A 180 -21.25 -8.14 2.67
C SER A 180 -21.00 -6.65 2.43
N ILE A 181 -19.83 -6.29 1.90
CA ILE A 181 -19.51 -4.89 1.55
C ILE A 181 -20.42 -4.39 0.43
N LYS A 182 -20.57 -5.19 -0.65
CA LYS A 182 -21.48 -4.83 -1.75
C LYS A 182 -22.90 -4.64 -1.29
N LYS A 183 -23.37 -5.44 -0.35
CA LYS A 183 -24.70 -5.28 0.24
C LYS A 183 -24.84 -3.95 0.98
N ILE A 184 -23.81 -3.51 1.73
CA ILE A 184 -23.82 -2.20 2.41
C ILE A 184 -23.83 -1.06 1.38
N ILE A 185 -23.05 -1.17 0.29
CA ILE A 185 -22.98 -0.14 -0.76
C ILE A 185 -24.30 0.00 -1.54
N SER A 186 -25.11 -1.07 -1.63
CA SER A 186 -26.37 -1.09 -2.39
C SER A 186 -27.58 -0.58 -1.62
N TYR A 187 -27.43 -0.18 -0.37
CA TYR A 187 -28.44 0.48 0.43
C TYR A 187 -28.34 1.99 0.36
#